data_cde6108f0e90d16d3cf6b3f5099b518a
#
_entry.id   cde6108f0e90d16d3cf6b3f5099b518a
#
_cell.length_a   1.000
_cell.length_b   1.000
_cell.length_c   1.000
_cell.angle_alpha   90.00
_cell.angle_beta   90.00
_cell.angle_gamma   90.00
#
_symmetry.space_group_name_H-M   'P 1'
#
loop_
_entity.id
_entity.type
_entity.pdbx_description
1 polymer ?
#
loop_
_entity_poly.entity_id
_entity_poly.type
_entity_poly.pdbx_seq_one_letter_code
_entity_poly.pdbx_strand_id
1 'polypeptide(L)'
;MKAKMQSDPPTIFSVGGFSDMKDYGDVIEDVSDLDIMQHALKGTTDTFTKDGKVYAIPLYMEGYGFVINKQMFEDAGVSVDSMMNFEGMKAGFDTLKEKIDNGEMKDKYPNLEAVMEYPTKELWIAGDHDANVALTHDFKTPNEAYAADSLPGTGFEDYKKMVDFQASYTTNANNTANLNSVDYTTSLEGGLAIERVACIKQGNWVAPAVETTDPAVLQKLDMLPYSVPGYSDGKYFVGVSGYWAIHSKATDAQKAAAKDFINWM
;
A
#
# COMPACT_ATOMS: atom_id res chain seq x y z
N MET A 1 -20.30 8.93 1.51
CA MET A 1 -20.21 9.31 2.93
C MET A 1 -20.88 10.69 3.18
N LYS A 2 -20.43 11.80 2.57
CA LYS A 2 -20.91 13.19 2.87
C LYS A 2 -22.45 13.35 2.89
N ALA A 3 -23.17 12.82 1.90
CA ALA A 3 -24.63 12.91 1.87
C ALA A 3 -25.31 12.16 3.05
N LYS A 4 -24.80 10.99 3.42
CA LYS A 4 -25.30 10.20 4.54
C LYS A 4 -25.06 10.89 5.89
N MET A 5 -23.89 11.53 6.04
CA MET A 5 -23.56 12.30 7.25
C MET A 5 -24.50 13.49 7.49
N GLN A 6 -25.15 14.01 6.43
CA GLN A 6 -26.10 15.12 6.53
C GLN A 6 -27.54 14.68 6.84
N SER A 7 -27.92 13.45 6.48
CA SER A 7 -29.32 12.98 6.57
C SER A 7 -29.53 11.94 7.67
N ASP A 8 -28.72 10.89 7.69
CA ASP A 8 -28.82 9.75 8.60
C ASP A 8 -27.40 9.24 8.89
N PRO A 9 -26.64 9.94 9.74
CA PRO A 9 -25.24 9.59 10.00
C PRO A 9 -25.13 8.26 10.74
N PRO A 10 -24.20 7.37 10.30
CA PRO A 10 -23.93 6.16 11.04
C PRO A 10 -23.26 6.48 12.38
N THR A 11 -23.50 5.65 13.39
CA THR A 11 -22.87 5.80 14.71
C THR A 11 -21.36 5.57 14.65
N ILE A 12 -20.92 4.53 13.92
CA ILE A 12 -19.52 4.26 13.60
C ILE A 12 -19.33 4.45 12.10
N PHE A 13 -18.26 5.10 11.70
CA PHE A 13 -17.91 5.28 10.29
C PHE A 13 -16.40 5.29 10.06
N SER A 14 -16.00 4.90 8.85
CA SER A 14 -14.60 4.89 8.45
C SER A 14 -14.11 6.27 8.06
N VAL A 15 -12.88 6.58 8.47
CA VAL A 15 -12.12 7.75 8.07
C VAL A 15 -10.69 7.31 7.69
N GLY A 16 -10.06 7.99 6.73
CA GLY A 16 -8.79 7.56 6.17
C GLY A 16 -7.60 8.45 6.49
N GLY A 17 -7.80 9.75 6.67
CA GLY A 17 -6.67 10.65 6.82
C GLY A 17 -7.02 12.10 7.17
N PHE A 18 -6.06 12.99 6.97
CA PHE A 18 -6.18 14.41 7.35
C PHE A 18 -7.34 15.14 6.67
N SER A 19 -7.66 14.81 5.42
CA SER A 19 -8.82 15.38 4.72
C SER A 19 -10.11 15.03 5.43
N ASP A 20 -10.23 13.81 5.96
CA ASP A 20 -11.41 13.39 6.72
C ASP A 20 -11.47 14.07 8.09
N MET A 21 -10.32 14.28 8.75
CA MET A 21 -10.27 15.07 9.97
C MET A 21 -10.74 16.52 9.74
N LYS A 22 -10.41 17.10 8.58
CA LYS A 22 -10.92 18.42 8.18
C LYS A 22 -12.43 18.42 7.88
N ASP A 23 -12.91 17.37 7.18
CA ASP A 23 -14.31 17.28 6.73
C ASP A 23 -15.26 16.87 7.87
N TYR A 24 -14.82 16.06 8.81
CA TYR A 24 -15.66 15.43 9.85
C TYR A 24 -15.22 15.72 11.28
N GLY A 25 -14.10 16.39 11.51
CA GLY A 25 -13.55 16.62 12.86
C GLY A 25 -14.53 17.24 13.88
N ASP A 26 -15.45 18.09 13.40
CA ASP A 26 -16.47 18.73 14.26
C ASP A 26 -17.61 17.77 14.69
N VAL A 27 -17.69 16.59 14.09
CA VAL A 27 -18.73 15.59 14.35
C VAL A 27 -18.19 14.25 14.82
N ILE A 28 -16.91 14.19 15.18
CA ILE A 28 -16.27 12.99 15.72
C ILE A 28 -16.17 13.08 17.25
N GLU A 29 -16.43 11.96 17.91
CA GLU A 29 -16.34 11.82 19.37
C GLU A 29 -14.88 11.69 19.81
N ASP A 30 -14.56 12.23 21.00
CA ASP A 30 -13.31 11.93 21.71
C ASP A 30 -13.33 10.47 22.18
N VAL A 31 -12.35 9.70 21.76
CA VAL A 31 -12.23 8.26 22.06
C VAL A 31 -10.97 7.94 22.87
N SER A 32 -10.33 8.97 23.43
CA SER A 32 -9.08 8.83 24.20
C SER A 32 -9.22 7.92 25.42
N ASP A 33 -10.43 7.79 25.95
CA ASP A 33 -10.77 7.02 27.15
C ASP A 33 -11.05 5.52 26.91
N LEU A 34 -11.04 5.07 25.64
CA LEU A 34 -11.30 3.67 25.33
C LEU A 34 -10.14 2.78 25.75
N ASP A 35 -10.43 1.61 26.32
CA ASP A 35 -9.43 0.66 26.77
C ASP A 35 -8.51 0.21 25.64
N ILE A 36 -9.05 0.01 24.42
CA ILE A 36 -8.27 -0.36 23.24
C ILE A 36 -7.17 0.64 22.91
N MET A 37 -7.34 1.93 23.24
CA MET A 37 -6.35 2.97 22.99
C MET A 37 -5.06 2.78 23.78
N GLN A 38 -5.08 2.03 24.90
CA GLN A 38 -3.89 1.67 25.67
C GLN A 38 -2.98 0.70 24.89
N HIS A 39 -3.53 0.03 23.86
CA HIS A 39 -2.81 -0.91 23.00
C HIS A 39 -2.39 -0.29 21.66
N ALA A 40 -2.76 0.97 21.40
CA ALA A 40 -2.37 1.65 20.17
C ALA A 40 -0.85 1.78 20.07
N LEU A 41 -0.29 1.38 18.93
CA LEU A 41 1.12 1.52 18.67
C LEU A 41 1.48 3.00 18.52
N LYS A 42 2.69 3.36 18.94
CA LYS A 42 3.17 4.74 18.85
C LYS A 42 3.08 5.25 17.40
N GLY A 43 2.48 6.41 17.23
CA GLY A 43 2.33 7.09 15.94
C GLY A 43 1.08 6.72 15.15
N THR A 44 0.38 5.63 15.51
CA THR A 44 -0.83 5.19 14.78
C THR A 44 -2.04 6.10 14.97
N THR A 45 -2.06 6.90 16.03
CA THR A 45 -3.15 7.85 16.32
C THR A 45 -2.88 9.27 15.86
N ASP A 46 -1.66 9.59 15.40
CA ASP A 46 -1.21 10.97 15.17
C ASP A 46 -2.11 11.74 14.20
N THR A 47 -2.59 11.09 13.14
CA THR A 47 -3.48 11.69 12.13
C THR A 47 -4.79 12.22 12.71
N PHE A 48 -5.32 11.54 13.74
CA PHE A 48 -6.58 11.88 14.39
C PHE A 48 -6.39 12.36 15.84
N THR A 49 -5.20 12.87 16.18
CA THR A 49 -4.91 13.50 17.47
C THR A 49 -4.93 15.01 17.32
N LYS A 50 -5.74 15.69 18.14
CA LYS A 50 -5.83 17.15 18.21
C LYS A 50 -5.99 17.59 19.67
N ASP A 51 -5.20 18.57 20.09
CA ASP A 51 -5.23 19.14 21.45
C ASP A 51 -5.09 18.09 22.56
N GLY A 52 -4.26 17.04 22.31
CA GLY A 52 -4.03 15.94 23.25
C GLY A 52 -5.14 14.90 23.33
N LYS A 53 -6.16 14.97 22.46
CA LYS A 53 -7.28 14.05 22.37
C LYS A 53 -7.24 13.25 21.09
N VAL A 54 -7.65 11.98 21.16
CA VAL A 54 -7.74 11.08 20.02
C VAL A 54 -9.19 10.97 19.55
N TYR A 55 -9.41 11.12 18.25
CA TYR A 55 -10.73 11.18 17.65
C TYR A 55 -11.07 10.00 16.73
N ALA A 56 -10.13 9.11 16.44
CA ALA A 56 -10.41 7.91 15.67
C ALA A 56 -9.50 6.75 16.09
N ILE A 57 -10.02 5.55 15.96
CA ILE A 57 -9.37 4.31 16.38
C ILE A 57 -8.66 3.72 15.16
N PRO A 58 -7.32 3.51 15.20
CA PRO A 58 -6.60 2.84 14.13
C PRO A 58 -7.05 1.38 14.03
N LEU A 59 -7.42 0.92 12.83
CA LEU A 59 -7.95 -0.43 12.63
C LEU A 59 -6.85 -1.44 12.28
N TYR A 60 -6.03 -1.08 11.31
CA TYR A 60 -4.98 -1.96 10.82
C TYR A 60 -3.82 -1.15 10.25
N MET A 61 -2.65 -1.76 10.30
CA MET A 61 -1.46 -1.23 9.63
C MET A 61 -1.24 -1.98 8.33
N GLU A 62 -1.00 -1.23 7.28
CA GLU A 62 -0.63 -1.76 5.98
C GLU A 62 0.77 -1.33 5.61
N GLY A 63 1.50 -2.24 4.96
CA GLY A 63 2.80 -1.96 4.39
C GLY A 63 2.80 -2.34 2.92
N TYR A 64 3.45 -1.53 2.09
CA TYR A 64 3.61 -1.83 0.68
C TYR A 64 5.06 -1.79 0.22
N GLY A 65 5.28 -2.49 -0.87
CA GLY A 65 6.55 -2.67 -1.54
C GLY A 65 6.32 -3.45 -2.83
N PHE A 66 7.24 -4.32 -3.15
CA PHE A 66 7.10 -5.26 -4.26
C PHE A 66 6.81 -6.65 -3.70
N VAL A 67 5.58 -7.14 -3.91
CA VAL A 67 5.20 -8.52 -3.57
C VAL A 67 5.72 -9.43 -4.67
N ILE A 68 6.60 -10.36 -4.32
CA ILE A 68 7.29 -11.23 -5.24
C ILE A 68 6.95 -12.70 -5.00
N ASN A 69 6.96 -13.51 -6.06
CA ASN A 69 7.11 -14.95 -5.95
C ASN A 69 8.61 -15.25 -5.80
N LYS A 70 9.08 -15.40 -4.56
CA LYS A 70 10.52 -15.58 -4.26
C LYS A 70 11.10 -16.82 -4.93
N GLN A 71 10.29 -17.87 -5.09
CA GLN A 71 10.76 -19.11 -5.71
C GLN A 71 11.15 -18.91 -7.17
N MET A 72 10.47 -18.03 -7.91
CA MET A 72 10.84 -17.69 -9.29
C MET A 72 12.19 -16.99 -9.36
N PHE A 73 12.48 -16.07 -8.44
CA PHE A 73 13.77 -15.39 -8.36
C PHE A 73 14.89 -16.37 -7.97
N GLU A 74 14.67 -17.22 -6.97
CA GLU A 74 15.63 -18.23 -6.54
C GLU A 74 15.94 -19.23 -7.66
N ASP A 75 14.93 -19.69 -8.40
CA ASP A 75 15.09 -20.56 -9.56
C ASP A 75 15.81 -19.89 -10.73
N ALA A 76 15.73 -18.57 -10.81
CA ALA A 76 16.53 -17.78 -11.73
C ALA A 76 17.97 -17.55 -11.24
N GLY A 77 18.32 -18.03 -10.04
CA GLY A 77 19.64 -17.84 -9.43
C GLY A 77 19.82 -16.51 -8.70
N VAL A 78 18.70 -15.83 -8.36
CA VAL A 78 18.71 -14.54 -7.64
C VAL A 78 18.34 -14.77 -6.19
N SER A 79 19.19 -14.36 -5.24
CA SER A 79 18.86 -14.34 -3.82
C SER A 79 17.98 -13.15 -3.49
N VAL A 80 16.87 -13.39 -2.77
CA VAL A 80 15.97 -12.32 -2.31
C VAL A 80 16.71 -11.31 -1.43
N ASP A 81 17.62 -11.76 -0.57
CA ASP A 81 18.42 -10.89 0.30
C ASP A 81 19.26 -9.88 -0.51
N SER A 82 19.66 -10.22 -1.73
CA SER A 82 20.42 -9.31 -2.60
C SER A 82 19.56 -8.17 -3.17
N MET A 83 18.22 -8.30 -3.11
CA MET A 83 17.26 -7.36 -3.71
C MET A 83 16.70 -6.32 -2.70
N MET A 84 17.25 -6.24 -1.50
CA MET A 84 16.71 -5.36 -0.44
C MET A 84 16.98 -3.86 -0.65
N ASN A 85 17.69 -3.48 -1.71
CA ASN A 85 17.87 -2.09 -2.14
C ASN A 85 17.62 -1.95 -3.64
N PHE A 86 17.54 -0.72 -4.14
CA PHE A 86 17.18 -0.45 -5.53
C PHE A 86 18.11 -1.12 -6.54
N GLU A 87 19.43 -1.03 -6.36
CA GLU A 87 20.40 -1.57 -7.32
C GLU A 87 20.37 -3.10 -7.33
N GLY A 88 20.26 -3.73 -6.17
CA GLY A 88 20.11 -5.18 -6.05
C GLY A 88 18.79 -5.68 -6.65
N MET A 89 17.69 -4.97 -6.39
CA MET A 89 16.38 -5.27 -6.97
C MET A 89 16.41 -5.17 -8.48
N LYS A 90 17.02 -4.09 -9.03
CA LYS A 90 17.19 -3.92 -10.46
C LYS A 90 18.00 -5.07 -11.07
N ALA A 91 19.11 -5.43 -10.46
CA ALA A 91 19.96 -6.54 -10.93
C ALA A 91 19.21 -7.89 -10.92
N GLY A 92 18.41 -8.15 -9.88
CA GLY A 92 17.58 -9.36 -9.79
C GLY A 92 16.49 -9.39 -10.86
N PHE A 93 15.83 -8.24 -11.11
CA PHE A 93 14.82 -8.11 -12.16
C PHE A 93 15.41 -8.27 -13.55
N ASP A 94 16.60 -7.69 -13.81
CA ASP A 94 17.33 -7.88 -15.08
C ASP A 94 17.65 -9.36 -15.32
N THR A 95 18.13 -10.07 -14.28
CA THR A 95 18.46 -11.50 -14.38
C THR A 95 17.21 -12.35 -14.67
N LEU A 96 16.11 -12.13 -13.94
CA LEU A 96 14.89 -12.88 -14.18
C LEU A 96 14.30 -12.58 -15.56
N LYS A 97 14.34 -11.30 -15.99
CA LYS A 97 13.88 -10.89 -17.32
C LYS A 97 14.67 -11.60 -18.42
N GLU A 98 15.99 -11.63 -18.32
CA GLU A 98 16.84 -12.34 -19.29
C GLU A 98 16.45 -13.81 -19.40
N LYS A 99 16.22 -14.50 -18.27
CA LYS A 99 15.81 -15.90 -18.26
C LYS A 99 14.40 -16.14 -18.82
N ILE A 100 13.47 -15.21 -18.62
CA ILE A 100 12.16 -15.25 -19.25
C ILE A 100 12.32 -15.09 -20.78
N ASP A 101 13.06 -14.07 -21.22
CA ASP A 101 13.25 -13.75 -22.64
C ASP A 101 13.95 -14.89 -23.40
N ASN A 102 14.88 -15.59 -22.74
CA ASN A 102 15.59 -16.76 -23.29
C ASN A 102 14.79 -18.07 -23.21
N GLY A 103 13.62 -18.08 -22.54
CA GLY A 103 12.77 -19.23 -22.37
C GLY A 103 13.24 -20.25 -21.31
N GLU A 104 14.27 -19.92 -20.52
CA GLU A 104 14.85 -20.81 -19.50
C GLU A 104 13.86 -21.12 -18.35
N MET A 105 12.88 -20.23 -18.12
CA MET A 105 11.88 -20.41 -17.08
C MET A 105 10.64 -21.19 -17.52
N LYS A 106 10.47 -21.41 -18.84
CA LYS A 106 9.20 -21.87 -19.43
C LYS A 106 8.77 -23.26 -19.01
N ASP A 107 9.72 -24.18 -18.82
CA ASP A 107 9.39 -25.57 -18.43
C ASP A 107 8.82 -25.64 -17.02
N LYS A 108 9.29 -24.79 -16.11
CA LYS A 108 8.85 -24.75 -14.72
C LYS A 108 7.65 -23.79 -14.49
N TYR A 109 7.64 -22.70 -15.25
CA TYR A 109 6.62 -21.64 -15.15
C TYR A 109 6.01 -21.35 -16.54
N PRO A 110 5.12 -22.22 -17.03
CA PRO A 110 4.61 -22.14 -18.41
C PRO A 110 3.78 -20.87 -18.67
N ASN A 111 3.23 -20.25 -17.62
CA ASN A 111 2.44 -19.03 -17.71
C ASN A 111 3.27 -17.75 -17.59
N LEU A 112 4.55 -17.84 -17.20
CA LEU A 112 5.38 -16.67 -16.89
C LEU A 112 5.71 -15.87 -18.16
N GLU A 113 5.22 -14.63 -18.22
CA GLU A 113 5.34 -13.74 -19.38
C GLU A 113 6.27 -12.55 -19.13
N ALA A 114 6.32 -12.05 -17.88
CA ALA A 114 7.11 -10.88 -17.50
C ALA A 114 7.55 -10.94 -16.03
N VAL A 115 8.50 -10.09 -15.67
CA VAL A 115 8.94 -10.00 -14.27
C VAL A 115 7.83 -9.43 -13.40
N MET A 116 7.11 -8.39 -13.87
CA MET A 116 6.05 -7.77 -13.07
C MET A 116 4.86 -7.30 -13.89
N GLU A 117 3.79 -6.97 -13.17
CA GLU A 117 2.68 -6.19 -13.70
C GLU A 117 2.52 -4.89 -12.87
N TYR A 118 2.11 -3.81 -13.56
CA TYR A 118 1.99 -2.48 -12.95
C TYR A 118 0.60 -1.89 -13.24
N PRO A 119 -0.34 -1.94 -12.27
CA PRO A 119 -1.73 -1.57 -12.49
C PRO A 119 -1.95 -0.04 -12.39
N THR A 120 -1.56 0.70 -13.42
CA THR A 120 -1.67 2.17 -13.42
C THR A 120 -3.09 2.69 -13.66
N LYS A 121 -4.05 1.82 -13.95
CA LYS A 121 -5.48 2.17 -13.92
C LYS A 121 -5.94 2.58 -12.52
N GLU A 122 -5.27 2.07 -11.50
CA GLU A 122 -5.55 2.39 -10.11
C GLU A 122 -4.80 3.66 -9.68
N LEU A 123 -5.54 4.76 -9.55
CA LEU A 123 -4.96 6.07 -9.17
C LEU A 123 -4.23 6.04 -7.83
N TRP A 124 -4.67 5.21 -6.87
CA TRP A 124 -4.01 5.09 -5.57
C TRP A 124 -2.62 4.44 -5.66
N ILE A 125 -2.33 3.65 -6.68
CA ILE A 125 -1.00 3.06 -6.88
C ILE A 125 -0.02 4.11 -7.40
N ALA A 126 -0.34 4.75 -8.52
CA ALA A 126 0.52 5.76 -9.13
C ALA A 126 0.46 7.10 -8.38
N GLY A 127 -0.73 7.48 -7.89
CA GLY A 127 -0.97 8.76 -7.23
C GLY A 127 -0.55 8.78 -5.76
N ASP A 128 -0.86 7.74 -4.99
CA ASP A 128 -0.55 7.73 -3.56
C ASP A 128 0.77 7.00 -3.27
N HIS A 129 0.90 5.73 -3.65
CA HIS A 129 2.09 4.94 -3.31
C HIS A 129 3.34 5.47 -4.01
N ASP A 130 3.29 5.72 -5.32
CA ASP A 130 4.46 6.20 -6.05
C ASP A 130 4.78 7.67 -5.73
N ALA A 131 3.75 8.50 -5.44
CA ALA A 131 3.97 9.89 -5.04
C ALA A 131 4.74 10.02 -3.72
N ASN A 132 4.67 9.04 -2.82
CA ASN A 132 5.48 9.01 -1.62
C ASN A 132 6.98 9.06 -1.93
N VAL A 133 7.43 8.55 -3.08
CA VAL A 133 8.81 8.67 -3.55
C VAL A 133 9.24 10.12 -3.62
N ALA A 134 8.41 10.97 -4.25
CA ALA A 134 8.69 12.39 -4.34
C ALA A 134 8.57 13.09 -2.98
N LEU A 135 7.53 12.75 -2.20
CA LEU A 135 7.23 13.42 -0.94
C LEU A 135 8.27 13.15 0.16
N THR A 136 8.91 11.97 0.18
CA THR A 136 9.95 11.64 1.16
C THR A 136 11.21 12.49 1.04
N HIS A 137 11.43 13.16 -0.09
CA HIS A 137 12.51 14.12 -0.26
C HIS A 137 12.25 15.43 0.48
N ASP A 138 10.99 15.85 0.51
CA ASP A 138 10.59 17.16 0.99
C ASP A 138 10.06 17.13 2.43
N PHE A 139 9.49 16.01 2.87
CA PHE A 139 8.79 15.88 4.14
C PHE A 139 9.18 14.61 4.90
N LYS A 140 9.35 14.73 6.20
CA LYS A 140 9.68 13.60 7.08
C LYS A 140 8.44 12.84 7.55
N THR A 141 7.31 13.52 7.57
CA THR A 141 6.04 12.97 8.07
C THR A 141 4.87 13.41 7.19
N PRO A 142 3.78 12.63 7.14
CA PRO A 142 2.54 13.05 6.48
C PRO A 142 1.97 14.36 7.05
N ASN A 143 2.18 14.63 8.35
CA ASN A 143 1.74 15.88 9.00
C ASN A 143 2.43 17.10 8.40
N GLU A 144 3.75 17.01 8.17
CA GLU A 144 4.52 18.08 7.52
C GLU A 144 4.02 18.33 6.10
N ALA A 145 3.81 17.26 5.32
CA ALA A 145 3.30 17.36 3.96
C ALA A 145 1.90 17.98 3.90
N TYR A 146 1.00 17.59 4.82
CA TYR A 146 -0.34 18.14 4.90
C TYR A 146 -0.39 19.60 5.32
N ALA A 147 0.54 20.02 6.20
CA ALA A 147 0.63 21.40 6.70
C ALA A 147 1.34 22.34 5.73
N ALA A 148 1.97 21.81 4.67
CA ALA A 148 2.74 22.64 3.73
C ALA A 148 1.83 23.44 2.78
N ASP A 149 2.17 24.69 2.53
CA ASP A 149 1.47 25.55 1.58
C ASP A 149 1.76 25.21 0.12
N SER A 150 2.85 24.47 -0.13
CA SER A 150 3.27 24.03 -1.47
C SER A 150 4.13 22.77 -1.42
N LEU A 151 4.20 22.06 -2.55
CA LEU A 151 5.08 20.92 -2.72
C LEU A 151 6.34 21.38 -3.49
N PRO A 152 7.53 21.31 -2.89
CA PRO A 152 8.78 21.71 -3.54
C PRO A 152 9.11 20.88 -4.78
N GLY A 153 8.76 19.58 -4.76
CA GLY A 153 8.91 18.67 -5.90
C GLY A 153 10.36 18.23 -6.14
N THR A 154 11.22 18.25 -5.11
CA THR A 154 12.63 17.88 -5.26
C THR A 154 12.83 16.40 -5.58
N GLY A 155 11.88 15.55 -5.21
CA GLY A 155 11.89 14.10 -5.48
C GLY A 155 11.28 13.67 -6.82
N PHE A 156 10.96 14.60 -7.73
CA PHE A 156 10.25 14.25 -8.97
C PHE A 156 11.06 13.33 -9.89
N GLU A 157 12.38 13.50 -9.96
CA GLU A 157 13.24 12.65 -10.79
C GLU A 157 13.28 11.20 -10.27
N ASP A 158 13.29 11.00 -8.94
CA ASP A 158 13.24 9.66 -8.38
C ASP A 158 11.85 9.03 -8.52
N TYR A 159 10.78 9.81 -8.38
CA TYR A 159 9.44 9.37 -8.72
C TYR A 159 9.38 8.84 -10.16
N LYS A 160 9.87 9.64 -11.12
CA LYS A 160 9.94 9.24 -12.52
C LYS A 160 10.76 7.97 -12.72
N LYS A 161 11.93 7.89 -12.07
CA LYS A 161 12.81 6.71 -12.13
C LYS A 161 12.10 5.45 -11.65
N MET A 162 11.32 5.53 -10.57
CA MET A 162 10.56 4.39 -10.05
C MET A 162 9.40 3.99 -10.95
N VAL A 163 8.73 4.93 -11.57
CA VAL A 163 7.66 4.65 -12.55
C VAL A 163 8.25 3.99 -13.80
N ASP A 164 9.33 4.54 -14.35
CA ASP A 164 10.02 3.99 -15.53
C ASP A 164 10.57 2.57 -15.24
N PHE A 165 11.15 2.37 -14.04
CA PHE A 165 11.62 1.06 -13.59
C PHE A 165 10.47 0.03 -13.62
N GLN A 166 9.37 0.31 -12.97
CA GLN A 166 8.23 -0.60 -12.94
C GLN A 166 7.71 -0.89 -14.36
N ALA A 167 7.47 0.15 -15.16
CA ALA A 167 6.95 0.00 -16.51
C ALA A 167 7.84 -0.88 -17.40
N SER A 168 9.16 -0.84 -17.23
CA SER A 168 10.14 -1.54 -18.09
C SER A 168 10.15 -3.06 -17.92
N TYR A 169 9.59 -3.58 -16.82
CA TYR A 169 9.56 -5.02 -16.52
C TYR A 169 8.20 -5.68 -16.70
N THR A 170 7.21 -4.92 -17.21
CA THR A 170 5.85 -5.42 -17.41
C THR A 170 5.66 -6.09 -18.77
N THR A 171 4.55 -6.81 -18.94
CA THR A 171 4.09 -7.30 -20.25
C THR A 171 3.88 -6.19 -21.28
N ASN A 172 3.72 -4.95 -20.81
CA ASN A 172 3.48 -3.74 -21.62
C ASN A 172 4.72 -2.84 -21.79
N ALA A 173 5.93 -3.33 -21.47
CA ALA A 173 7.16 -2.54 -21.54
C ALA A 173 7.41 -1.85 -22.91
N ASN A 174 6.98 -2.49 -24.01
CA ASN A 174 7.10 -1.94 -25.37
C ASN A 174 5.98 -0.96 -25.76
N ASN A 175 4.91 -0.86 -24.96
CA ASN A 175 3.80 0.04 -25.17
C ASN A 175 3.17 0.45 -23.83
N THR A 176 3.84 1.32 -23.12
CA THR A 176 3.47 1.73 -21.76
C THR A 176 2.11 2.43 -21.67
N ALA A 177 1.56 2.93 -22.79
CA ALA A 177 0.20 3.47 -22.82
C ALA A 177 -0.86 2.42 -22.43
N ASN A 178 -0.60 1.14 -22.68
CA ASN A 178 -1.50 0.06 -22.31
C ASN A 178 -1.55 -0.18 -20.78
N LEU A 179 -0.60 0.29 -20.00
CA LEU A 179 -0.60 0.18 -18.54
C LEU A 179 -1.86 0.82 -17.94
N ASN A 180 -2.42 1.84 -18.58
CA ASN A 180 -3.68 2.48 -18.15
C ASN A 180 -4.91 1.55 -18.21
N SER A 181 -4.81 0.39 -18.84
CA SER A 181 -5.86 -0.64 -18.86
C SER A 181 -5.65 -1.73 -17.82
N VAL A 182 -4.48 -1.80 -17.22
CA VAL A 182 -4.14 -2.79 -16.19
C VAL A 182 -4.71 -2.33 -14.84
N ASP A 183 -5.66 -3.09 -14.31
CA ASP A 183 -6.26 -2.86 -13.00
C ASP A 183 -5.69 -3.81 -11.92
N TYR A 184 -6.15 -3.61 -10.69
CA TYR A 184 -5.72 -4.39 -9.54
C TYR A 184 -5.98 -5.90 -9.74
N THR A 185 -7.18 -6.28 -10.14
CA THR A 185 -7.55 -7.69 -10.36
C THR A 185 -6.70 -8.33 -11.47
N THR A 186 -6.48 -7.64 -12.58
CA THR A 186 -5.62 -8.11 -13.67
C THR A 186 -4.19 -8.36 -13.20
N SER A 187 -3.64 -7.48 -12.36
CA SER A 187 -2.27 -7.64 -11.87
C SER A 187 -2.13 -8.71 -10.79
N LEU A 188 -3.11 -8.85 -9.91
CA LEU A 188 -3.07 -9.77 -8.78
C LEU A 188 -3.59 -11.17 -9.16
N GLU A 189 -4.90 -11.29 -9.43
CA GLU A 189 -5.55 -12.58 -9.70
C GLU A 189 -5.18 -13.12 -11.08
N GLY A 190 -5.16 -12.24 -12.09
CA GLY A 190 -4.75 -12.56 -13.46
C GLY A 190 -3.25 -12.46 -13.73
N GLY A 191 -2.46 -12.12 -12.74
CA GLY A 191 -1.00 -11.95 -12.82
C GLY A 191 -0.24 -12.82 -11.83
N LEU A 192 0.02 -12.27 -10.63
CA LEU A 192 0.85 -12.92 -9.62
C LEU A 192 0.27 -14.26 -9.13
N ALA A 193 -1.04 -14.30 -8.83
CA ALA A 193 -1.67 -15.47 -8.24
C ALA A 193 -1.76 -16.70 -9.17
N ILE A 194 -1.62 -16.49 -10.50
CA ILE A 194 -1.54 -17.56 -11.51
C ILE A 194 -0.14 -17.72 -12.12
N GLU A 195 0.85 -17.12 -11.50
CA GLU A 195 2.27 -17.18 -11.90
C GLU A 195 2.55 -16.65 -13.33
N ARG A 196 1.71 -15.73 -13.83
CA ARG A 196 1.93 -15.04 -15.11
C ARG A 196 3.01 -13.95 -14.99
N VAL A 197 3.15 -13.39 -13.80
CA VAL A 197 4.25 -12.49 -13.43
C VAL A 197 4.85 -12.90 -12.09
N ALA A 198 6.11 -12.59 -11.89
CA ALA A 198 6.82 -12.89 -10.64
C ALA A 198 6.67 -11.82 -9.56
N CYS A 199 6.16 -10.64 -9.93
CA CYS A 199 6.09 -9.48 -9.04
C CYS A 199 4.90 -8.58 -9.35
N ILE A 200 4.35 -7.97 -8.31
CA ILE A 200 3.46 -6.80 -8.41
C ILE A 200 3.84 -5.78 -7.32
N LYS A 201 3.66 -4.51 -7.60
CA LYS A 201 3.81 -3.48 -6.57
C LYS A 201 2.50 -3.33 -5.81
N GLN A 202 2.46 -3.95 -4.63
CA GLN A 202 1.28 -4.02 -3.75
C GLN A 202 1.73 -4.12 -2.29
N GLY A 203 0.83 -4.39 -1.37
CA GLY A 203 1.12 -4.57 0.05
C GLY A 203 0.57 -5.86 0.63
N ASN A 204 0.66 -5.96 1.95
CA ASN A 204 0.25 -7.14 2.71
C ASN A 204 -1.23 -7.52 2.57
N TRP A 205 -2.08 -6.63 2.08
CA TRP A 205 -3.50 -6.87 1.82
C TRP A 205 -3.80 -7.85 0.67
N VAL A 206 -2.80 -8.22 -0.14
CA VAL A 206 -3.02 -9.15 -1.27
C VAL A 206 -3.18 -10.61 -0.84
N ALA A 207 -2.69 -10.98 0.34
CA ALA A 207 -2.62 -12.35 0.80
C ALA A 207 -3.96 -13.12 0.74
N PRO A 208 -5.11 -12.57 1.19
CA PRO A 208 -6.40 -13.28 1.12
C PRO A 208 -6.87 -13.58 -0.31
N ALA A 209 -6.60 -12.68 -1.26
CA ALA A 209 -6.99 -12.89 -2.65
C ALA A 209 -6.11 -13.95 -3.32
N VAL A 210 -4.80 -13.95 -3.04
CA VAL A 210 -3.90 -15.01 -3.53
C VAL A 210 -4.25 -16.35 -2.91
N GLU A 211 -4.54 -16.42 -1.59
CA GLU A 211 -4.97 -17.64 -0.91
C GLU A 211 -6.24 -18.23 -1.54
N THR A 212 -7.18 -17.38 -1.92
CA THR A 212 -8.42 -17.79 -2.57
C THR A 212 -8.18 -18.32 -3.98
N THR A 213 -7.22 -17.73 -4.72
CA THR A 213 -6.93 -18.09 -6.12
C THR A 213 -6.05 -19.35 -6.18
N ASP A 214 -4.91 -19.33 -5.49
CA ASP A 214 -3.98 -20.47 -5.36
C ASP A 214 -3.19 -20.40 -4.04
N PRO A 215 -3.58 -21.20 -3.02
CA PRO A 215 -2.88 -21.27 -1.74
C PRO A 215 -1.41 -21.68 -1.85
N ALA A 216 -1.04 -22.43 -2.90
CA ALA A 216 0.35 -22.85 -3.11
C ALA A 216 1.24 -21.68 -3.56
N VAL A 217 0.68 -20.74 -4.30
CA VAL A 217 1.41 -19.50 -4.67
C VAL A 217 1.61 -18.62 -3.45
N LEU A 218 0.62 -18.51 -2.56
CA LEU A 218 0.76 -17.73 -1.32
C LEU A 218 2.01 -18.13 -0.51
N GLN A 219 2.32 -19.42 -0.43
CA GLN A 219 3.49 -19.94 0.32
C GLN A 219 4.84 -19.54 -0.32
N LYS A 220 4.82 -19.13 -1.59
CA LYS A 220 6.01 -18.69 -2.33
C LYS A 220 6.20 -17.17 -2.27
N LEU A 221 5.25 -16.43 -1.70
CA LEU A 221 5.34 -14.98 -1.68
C LEU A 221 6.30 -14.48 -0.61
N ASP A 222 6.93 -13.36 -0.95
CA ASP A 222 7.71 -12.53 -0.05
C ASP A 222 7.54 -11.06 -0.46
N MET A 223 8.08 -10.13 0.29
CA MET A 223 7.94 -8.71 -0.02
C MET A 223 9.31 -8.00 0.01
N LEU A 224 9.64 -7.33 -1.08
CA LEU A 224 10.79 -6.43 -1.13
C LEU A 224 10.39 -5.01 -0.73
N PRO A 225 11.28 -4.25 -0.09
CA PRO A 225 11.02 -2.86 0.24
C PRO A 225 10.83 -2.02 -1.04
N TYR A 226 10.00 -0.98 -0.93
CA TYR A 226 9.89 0.02 -1.99
C TYR A 226 11.07 1.00 -1.85
N SER A 227 12.23 0.55 -2.32
CA SER A 227 13.49 1.26 -2.12
C SER A 227 13.64 2.44 -3.07
N VAL A 228 13.82 3.62 -2.51
CA VAL A 228 14.17 4.84 -3.23
C VAL A 228 15.64 5.17 -2.91
N PRO A 229 16.54 5.24 -3.90
CA PRO A 229 17.97 5.44 -3.68
C PRO A 229 18.26 6.66 -2.79
N GLY A 230 19.01 6.43 -1.71
CA GLY A 230 19.40 7.47 -0.76
C GLY A 230 18.33 7.94 0.23
N TYR A 231 17.08 7.43 0.13
CA TYR A 231 15.96 7.86 1.00
C TYR A 231 15.31 6.71 1.76
N SER A 232 14.93 5.64 1.07
CA SER A 232 14.20 4.52 1.68
C SER A 232 14.81 3.15 1.36
N ASP A 233 16.08 3.10 1.00
CA ASP A 233 16.77 1.82 0.74
C ASP A 233 16.59 0.85 1.93
N GLY A 234 16.10 -0.35 1.63
CA GLY A 234 15.84 -1.39 2.62
C GLY A 234 14.68 -1.11 3.58
N LYS A 235 13.83 -0.09 3.31
CA LYS A 235 12.71 0.27 4.17
C LYS A 235 11.37 0.07 3.46
N TYR A 236 10.37 -0.33 4.24
CA TYR A 236 8.99 -0.40 3.79
C TYR A 236 8.24 0.88 4.12
N PHE A 237 7.30 1.26 3.27
CA PHE A 237 6.30 2.26 3.59
C PHE A 237 5.20 1.59 4.39
N VAL A 238 5.02 2.00 5.64
CA VAL A 238 4.04 1.41 6.57
C VAL A 238 3.23 2.51 7.21
N GLY A 239 1.93 2.33 7.30
CA GLY A 239 1.03 3.28 7.93
C GLY A 239 -0.33 2.69 8.25
N VAL A 240 -1.14 3.46 8.97
CA VAL A 240 -2.55 3.14 9.20
C VAL A 240 -3.34 3.58 7.98
N SER A 241 -3.99 2.63 7.30
CA SER A 241 -4.77 2.89 6.08
C SER A 241 -6.26 3.13 6.35
N GLY A 242 -6.74 2.86 7.56
CA GLY A 242 -8.12 3.09 7.93
C GLY A 242 -8.32 3.24 9.44
N TYR A 243 -9.28 4.07 9.78
CA TYR A 243 -9.68 4.34 11.14
C TYR A 243 -11.20 4.23 11.29
N TRP A 244 -11.66 3.95 12.49
CA TRP A 244 -13.07 4.13 12.87
C TRP A 244 -13.25 5.35 13.76
N ALA A 245 -14.26 6.13 13.43
CA ALA A 245 -14.72 7.26 14.23
C ALA A 245 -16.13 7.01 14.73
N ILE A 246 -16.46 7.56 15.91
CA ILE A 246 -17.80 7.55 16.47
C ILE A 246 -18.42 8.93 16.22
N HIS A 247 -19.69 8.96 15.79
CA HIS A 247 -20.38 10.22 15.53
C HIS A 247 -20.78 10.89 16.85
N SER A 248 -20.27 12.11 17.10
CA SER A 248 -20.46 12.83 18.38
C SER A 248 -21.90 13.19 18.70
N LYS A 249 -22.77 13.31 17.66
CA LYS A 249 -24.20 13.60 17.82
C LYS A 249 -25.09 12.35 17.89
N ALA A 250 -24.51 11.14 17.89
CA ALA A 250 -25.26 9.92 18.20
C ALA A 250 -25.80 9.96 19.62
N THR A 251 -26.88 9.25 19.88
CA THR A 251 -27.45 9.18 21.25
C THR A 251 -26.47 8.53 22.23
N ASP A 252 -26.56 8.80 23.49
CA ASP A 252 -25.68 8.23 24.51
C ASP A 252 -25.71 6.69 24.49
N ALA A 253 -26.88 6.08 24.24
CA ALA A 253 -27.02 4.64 24.11
C ALA A 253 -26.27 4.10 22.87
N GLN A 254 -26.32 4.80 21.75
CA GLN A 254 -25.59 4.43 20.54
C GLN A 254 -24.07 4.57 20.72
N LYS A 255 -23.63 5.65 21.37
CA LYS A 255 -22.21 5.85 21.67
C LYS A 255 -21.69 4.77 22.62
N ALA A 256 -22.44 4.44 23.67
CA ALA A 256 -22.07 3.37 24.60
C ALA A 256 -21.92 2.02 23.86
N ALA A 257 -22.91 1.65 23.05
CA ALA A 257 -22.85 0.42 22.26
C ALA A 257 -21.69 0.42 21.26
N ALA A 258 -21.38 1.57 20.66
CA ALA A 258 -20.23 1.71 19.75
C ALA A 258 -18.89 1.52 20.49
N LYS A 259 -18.76 2.13 21.67
CA LYS A 259 -17.56 1.99 22.53
C LYS A 259 -17.39 0.54 23.02
N ASP A 260 -18.47 -0.12 23.45
CA ASP A 260 -18.44 -1.53 23.85
C ASP A 260 -18.02 -2.45 22.69
N PHE A 261 -18.58 -2.21 21.50
CA PHE A 261 -18.20 -2.98 20.30
C PHE A 261 -16.73 -2.81 19.95
N ILE A 262 -16.22 -1.59 19.97
CA ILE A 262 -14.82 -1.29 19.65
C ILE A 262 -13.87 -1.90 20.67
N ASN A 263 -14.19 -1.83 21.98
CA ASN A 263 -13.36 -2.46 23.01
C ASN A 263 -13.39 -4.00 22.97
N TRP A 264 -14.49 -4.59 22.44
CA TRP A 264 -14.59 -6.03 22.27
C TRP A 264 -13.71 -6.56 21.11
N MET A 265 -13.49 -5.78 20.05
CA MET A 265 -12.66 -6.17 18.89
C MET A 265 -11.18 -6.32 19.24
#